data_c4f78246baaba21a1a5753857281d310
#
_entry.id   c4f78246baaba21a1a5753857281d310
#
_cell.length_a   1.000
_cell.length_b   1.000
_cell.length_c   1.000
_cell.angle_alpha   90.00
_cell.angle_beta   90.00
_cell.angle_gamma   90.00
#
_symmetry.space_group_name_H-M   'P 1'
#
loop_
_entity.id
_entity.type
_entity.pdbx_description
1 polymer ?
#
loop_
_entity_poly.entity_id
_entity_poly.type
_entity_poly.pdbx_seq_one_letter_code
_entity_poly.pdbx_strand_id
1 'polypeptide(L)'
;FDGTGFLIQKTKAKVITCHLRGAARVLASPHGGWTKWFPKVSAHFDDPVEAPEFEGKPAIQRSKLNQWLRDRMMRQQLDVEMEHGEQTVIRAIAALAKQIPHKVVLEDTTFKTLTYQRLLVGTDVLAAQWAKRLDPNTERVGVLLPNVNSMVATLTSLWASSKVPAILNYTSGAAAMLQCTELAGVKQVITSRAFLEKAKLEIEPF
;
A
#
# COMPACT_ATOMS: atom_id res chain seq x y z
N PHE A 1 -3.01 23.73 -8.63
CA PHE A 1 -4.49 23.68 -8.65
C PHE A 1 -5.17 25.03 -8.34
N ASP A 2 -4.45 26.06 -7.90
CA ASP A 2 -5.08 27.31 -7.45
C ASP A 2 -5.90 28.00 -8.54
N GLY A 3 -5.45 27.96 -9.78
CA GLY A 3 -6.19 28.48 -10.94
C GLY A 3 -7.48 27.71 -11.23
N THR A 4 -7.46 26.38 -11.11
CA THR A 4 -8.63 25.54 -11.40
C THR A 4 -9.74 25.78 -10.38
N GLY A 5 -9.41 25.82 -9.08
CA GLY A 5 -10.38 26.12 -8.02
C GLY A 5 -11.01 27.52 -8.19
N PHE A 6 -10.22 28.50 -8.64
CA PHE A 6 -10.74 29.84 -8.95
C PHE A 6 -11.73 29.84 -10.12
N LEU A 7 -11.40 29.11 -11.20
CA LEU A 7 -12.30 28.97 -12.35
C LEU A 7 -13.61 28.30 -11.95
N ILE A 8 -13.56 27.18 -11.25
CA ILE A 8 -14.76 26.46 -10.79
C ILE A 8 -15.63 27.36 -9.91
N GLN A 9 -15.03 28.10 -8.98
CA GLN A 9 -15.74 29.02 -8.09
C GLN A 9 -16.44 30.14 -8.86
N LYS A 10 -15.80 30.68 -9.90
CA LYS A 10 -16.33 31.78 -10.72
C LYS A 10 -17.40 31.31 -11.69
N THR A 11 -17.19 30.20 -12.36
CA THR A 11 -18.05 29.75 -13.46
C THR A 11 -19.18 28.85 -13.02
N LYS A 12 -19.07 28.23 -11.83
CA LYS A 12 -19.97 27.18 -11.37
C LYS A 12 -20.14 26.05 -12.40
N ALA A 13 -19.11 25.83 -13.23
CA ALA A 13 -19.14 24.82 -14.26
C ALA A 13 -19.09 23.40 -13.63
N LYS A 14 -19.77 22.47 -14.31
CA LYS A 14 -19.63 21.04 -13.97
C LYS A 14 -18.21 20.58 -14.20
N VAL A 15 -17.72 19.76 -13.30
CA VAL A 15 -16.35 19.21 -13.30
C VAL A 15 -16.40 17.77 -13.79
N ILE A 16 -15.59 17.46 -14.79
CA ILE A 16 -15.31 16.11 -15.24
C ILE A 16 -13.83 15.86 -14.97
N THR A 17 -13.51 14.83 -14.22
CA THR A 17 -12.11 14.39 -14.03
C THR A 17 -11.77 13.29 -15.03
N CYS A 18 -10.49 13.24 -15.45
CA CYS A 18 -9.99 12.24 -16.36
C CYS A 18 -8.69 11.64 -15.80
N HIS A 19 -8.65 10.32 -15.67
CA HIS A 19 -7.44 9.60 -15.34
C HIS A 19 -6.85 8.94 -16.59
N LEU A 20 -5.55 9.21 -16.86
CA LEU A 20 -4.81 8.59 -17.95
C LEU A 20 -3.98 7.42 -17.42
N ARG A 21 -4.45 6.20 -17.67
CA ARG A 21 -3.74 4.99 -17.27
C ARG A 21 -2.70 4.59 -18.32
N GLY A 22 -1.50 4.28 -17.87
CA GLY A 22 -0.39 3.83 -18.74
C GLY A 22 0.42 4.96 -19.38
N ALA A 23 0.03 6.22 -19.23
CA ALA A 23 0.73 7.37 -19.80
C ALA A 23 2.17 7.53 -19.26
N ALA A 24 2.44 7.11 -18.03
CA ALA A 24 3.79 7.10 -17.45
C ALA A 24 4.77 6.14 -18.16
N ARG A 25 4.29 5.23 -18.99
CA ARG A 25 5.09 4.25 -19.75
C ARG A 25 5.43 4.70 -21.17
N VAL A 26 4.94 5.85 -21.57
CA VAL A 26 5.20 6.44 -22.89
C VAL A 26 6.66 6.89 -22.97
N LEU A 27 7.25 6.73 -24.16
CA LEU A 27 8.55 7.27 -24.49
C LEU A 27 8.65 8.74 -24.08
N ALA A 28 9.75 9.13 -23.45
CA ALA A 28 9.99 10.48 -22.93
C ALA A 28 9.15 10.90 -21.70
N SER A 29 8.47 9.96 -21.02
CA SER A 29 7.89 10.27 -19.70
C SER A 29 9.01 10.49 -18.67
N PRO A 30 9.01 11.60 -17.91
CA PRO A 30 10.03 11.88 -16.90
C PRO A 30 9.99 10.90 -15.71
N HIS A 31 8.92 10.09 -15.57
CA HIS A 31 8.71 9.19 -14.44
C HIS A 31 8.78 7.71 -14.82
N GLY A 32 8.96 7.36 -16.08
CA GLY A 32 8.90 5.99 -16.54
C GLY A 32 10.20 5.51 -17.15
N GLY A 33 10.68 4.38 -16.67
CA GLY A 33 11.63 3.59 -17.43
C GLY A 33 10.98 3.10 -18.72
N TRP A 34 11.71 3.15 -19.80
CA TRP A 34 11.30 2.60 -21.09
C TRP A 34 10.90 1.14 -20.95
N THR A 35 9.64 0.84 -21.20
CA THR A 35 9.20 -0.54 -21.22
C THR A 35 8.63 -0.97 -22.56
N LYS A 36 8.05 -0.04 -23.36
CA LYS A 36 7.50 -0.34 -24.69
C LYS A 36 7.42 0.92 -25.54
N TRP A 37 7.68 0.77 -26.86
CA TRP A 37 7.52 1.85 -27.83
C TRP A 37 6.06 2.36 -27.91
N PHE A 38 5.10 1.44 -27.79
CA PHE A 38 3.66 1.74 -27.83
C PHE A 38 2.98 1.09 -26.62
N PRO A 39 3.02 1.72 -25.43
CA PRO A 39 2.28 1.22 -24.29
C PRO A 39 0.78 1.40 -24.52
N LYS A 40 -0.03 0.51 -23.97
CA LYS A 40 -1.47 0.72 -23.94
C LYS A 40 -1.77 1.88 -23.00
N VAL A 41 -2.31 2.95 -23.57
CA VAL A 41 -2.80 4.12 -22.82
C VAL A 41 -4.31 4.16 -22.93
N SER A 42 -4.99 4.38 -21.83
CA SER A 42 -6.44 4.59 -21.78
C SER A 42 -6.79 5.84 -21.00
N ALA A 43 -7.87 6.51 -21.41
CA ALA A 43 -8.43 7.65 -20.72
C ALA A 43 -9.77 7.24 -20.09
N HIS A 44 -9.91 7.48 -18.80
CA HIS A 44 -11.10 7.15 -18.02
C HIS A 44 -11.70 8.44 -17.51
N PHE A 45 -12.91 8.73 -17.97
CA PHE A 45 -13.66 9.92 -17.58
C PHE A 45 -14.65 9.55 -16.47
N ASP A 46 -14.76 10.44 -15.50
CA ASP A 46 -15.79 10.33 -14.45
C ASP A 46 -17.05 11.08 -14.87
N ASP A 47 -18.15 10.84 -14.16
CA ASP A 47 -19.40 11.55 -14.42
C ASP A 47 -19.28 13.07 -14.12
N PRO A 48 -19.96 13.93 -14.89
CA PRO A 48 -20.01 15.35 -14.63
C PRO A 48 -20.65 15.64 -13.28
N VAL A 49 -19.94 16.36 -12.40
CA VAL A 49 -20.47 16.74 -11.08
C VAL A 49 -20.40 18.23 -10.87
N GLU A 50 -21.32 18.74 -10.09
CA GLU A 50 -21.27 20.11 -9.58
C GLU A 50 -20.32 20.16 -8.38
N ALA A 51 -19.50 21.19 -8.34
CA ALA A 51 -18.60 21.39 -7.22
C ALA A 51 -19.38 21.81 -5.96
N PRO A 52 -19.03 21.29 -4.78
CA PRO A 52 -19.71 21.67 -3.54
C PRO A 52 -19.45 23.15 -3.21
N GLU A 53 -20.45 23.79 -2.64
CA GLU A 53 -20.31 25.13 -2.10
C GLU A 53 -19.72 25.04 -0.67
N PHE A 54 -18.73 25.89 -0.40
CA PHE A 54 -18.10 25.96 0.91
C PHE A 54 -18.31 27.33 1.54
N GLU A 55 -18.59 27.35 2.82
CA GLU A 55 -18.71 28.60 3.57
C GLU A 55 -17.34 29.19 3.94
N GLY A 56 -17.28 30.51 4.13
CA GLY A 56 -16.10 31.22 4.61
C GLY A 56 -15.55 32.23 3.60
N LYS A 57 -14.36 32.80 3.93
CA LYS A 57 -13.68 33.75 3.06
C LYS A 57 -13.30 33.13 1.71
N PRO A 58 -13.29 33.90 0.60
CA PRO A 58 -13.01 33.36 -0.74
C PRO A 58 -11.72 32.52 -0.85
N ALA A 59 -10.69 32.86 -0.11
CA ALA A 59 -9.44 32.08 -0.09
C ALA A 59 -9.62 30.71 0.56
N ILE A 60 -10.41 30.61 1.63
CA ILE A 60 -10.70 29.34 2.33
C ILE A 60 -11.58 28.46 1.44
N GLN A 61 -12.60 29.04 0.79
CA GLN A 61 -13.46 28.33 -0.14
C GLN A 61 -12.65 27.71 -1.28
N ARG A 62 -11.72 28.48 -1.88
CA ARG A 62 -10.81 27.98 -2.93
C ARG A 62 -9.91 26.85 -2.45
N SER A 63 -9.36 26.96 -1.24
CA SER A 63 -8.53 25.92 -0.67
C SER A 63 -9.30 24.60 -0.48
N LYS A 64 -10.52 24.68 0.08
CA LYS A 64 -11.40 23.51 0.24
C LYS A 64 -11.82 22.91 -1.11
N LEU A 65 -12.08 23.77 -2.11
CA LEU A 65 -12.43 23.34 -3.46
C LEU A 65 -11.26 22.61 -4.14
N ASN A 66 -10.04 23.13 -3.98
CA ASN A 66 -8.83 22.48 -4.50
C ASN A 66 -8.57 21.12 -3.82
N GLN A 67 -8.84 21.02 -2.51
CA GLN A 67 -8.74 19.77 -1.78
C GLN A 67 -9.79 18.76 -2.29
N TRP A 68 -11.05 19.18 -2.40
CA TRP A 68 -12.13 18.35 -2.96
C TRP A 68 -11.78 17.82 -4.36
N LEU A 69 -11.26 18.68 -5.24
CA LEU A 69 -10.84 18.27 -6.58
C LEU A 69 -9.71 17.26 -6.55
N ARG A 70 -8.72 17.47 -5.70
CA ARG A 70 -7.62 16.51 -5.48
C ARG A 70 -8.13 15.17 -5.00
N ASP A 71 -8.98 15.17 -3.97
CA ASP A 71 -9.52 13.94 -3.39
C ASP A 71 -10.35 13.17 -4.42
N ARG A 72 -11.12 13.88 -5.27
CA ARG A 72 -11.87 13.27 -6.36
C ARG A 72 -10.96 12.62 -7.40
N MET A 73 -9.90 13.32 -7.83
CA MET A 73 -8.92 12.79 -8.78
C MET A 73 -8.19 11.57 -8.22
N MET A 74 -7.82 11.60 -6.93
CA MET A 74 -7.16 10.46 -6.27
C MET A 74 -8.11 9.26 -6.16
N ARG A 75 -9.38 9.49 -5.85
CA ARG A 75 -10.39 8.43 -5.80
C ARG A 75 -10.58 7.81 -7.18
N GLN A 76 -10.77 8.61 -8.22
CA GLN A 76 -10.90 8.13 -9.59
C GLN A 76 -9.67 7.30 -10.02
N GLN A 77 -8.46 7.77 -9.69
CA GLN A 77 -7.24 7.00 -9.95
C GLN A 77 -7.27 5.64 -9.25
N LEU A 78 -7.66 5.61 -7.97
CA LEU A 78 -7.78 4.37 -7.21
C LEU A 78 -8.80 3.41 -7.85
N ASP A 79 -10.00 3.91 -8.16
CA ASP A 79 -11.08 3.12 -8.74
C ASP A 79 -10.66 2.50 -10.09
N VAL A 80 -10.07 3.29 -10.97
CA VAL A 80 -9.57 2.83 -12.28
C VAL A 80 -8.43 1.81 -12.12
N GLU A 81 -7.49 2.02 -11.20
CA GLU A 81 -6.40 1.06 -10.98
C GLU A 81 -6.90 -0.22 -10.29
N MET A 82 -7.90 -0.15 -9.43
CA MET A 82 -8.53 -1.33 -8.83
C MET A 82 -9.35 -2.15 -9.84
N GLU A 83 -9.97 -1.50 -10.82
CA GLU A 83 -10.72 -2.18 -11.88
C GLU A 83 -9.79 -2.85 -12.92
N HIS A 84 -8.70 -2.19 -13.28
CA HIS A 84 -7.85 -2.58 -14.39
C HIS A 84 -6.48 -3.13 -13.98
N GLY A 85 -6.10 -2.98 -12.72
CA GLY A 85 -4.82 -3.40 -12.15
C GLY A 85 -4.88 -4.73 -11.41
N GLU A 86 -3.77 -5.09 -10.79
CA GLU A 86 -3.71 -6.24 -9.89
C GLU A 86 -4.43 -5.88 -8.59
N GLN A 87 -5.41 -6.69 -8.21
CA GLN A 87 -6.28 -6.41 -7.06
C GLN A 87 -5.58 -6.57 -5.69
N THR A 88 -4.45 -7.25 -5.64
CA THR A 88 -3.70 -7.48 -4.41
C THR A 88 -2.22 -7.18 -4.58
N VAL A 89 -1.59 -6.71 -3.50
CA VAL A 89 -0.14 -6.40 -3.47
C VAL A 89 0.68 -7.63 -3.87
N ILE A 90 0.33 -8.82 -3.40
CA ILE A 90 1.07 -10.05 -3.72
C ILE A 90 0.97 -10.41 -5.20
N ARG A 91 -0.17 -10.22 -5.84
CA ARG A 91 -0.32 -10.43 -7.29
C ARG A 91 0.47 -9.42 -8.09
N ALA A 92 0.48 -8.14 -7.68
CA ALA A 92 1.28 -7.11 -8.33
C ALA A 92 2.78 -7.42 -8.23
N ILE A 93 3.27 -7.85 -7.05
CA ILE A 93 4.66 -8.28 -6.87
C ILE A 93 4.98 -9.47 -7.77
N ALA A 94 4.12 -10.49 -7.82
CA ALA A 94 4.32 -11.66 -8.65
C ALA A 94 4.33 -11.33 -10.15
N ALA A 95 3.45 -10.43 -10.61
CA ALA A 95 3.41 -9.98 -12.00
C ALA A 95 4.68 -9.22 -12.39
N LEU A 96 5.19 -8.34 -11.52
CA LEU A 96 6.45 -7.62 -11.74
C LEU A 96 7.67 -8.55 -11.68
N ALA A 97 7.69 -9.50 -10.77
CA ALA A 97 8.78 -10.47 -10.65
C ALA A 97 8.97 -11.30 -11.91
N LYS A 98 7.89 -11.60 -12.65
CA LYS A 98 7.99 -12.28 -13.96
C LYS A 98 8.68 -11.42 -15.02
N GLN A 99 8.56 -10.09 -14.94
CA GLN A 99 9.09 -9.16 -15.92
C GLN A 99 10.52 -8.72 -15.59
N ILE A 100 10.79 -8.47 -14.30
CA ILE A 100 12.05 -7.88 -13.81
C ILE A 100 12.56 -8.60 -12.55
N PRO A 101 12.80 -9.92 -12.58
CA PRO A 101 13.10 -10.75 -11.40
C PRO A 101 14.31 -10.28 -10.60
N HIS A 102 15.32 -9.74 -11.27
CA HIS A 102 16.60 -9.35 -10.67
C HIS A 102 16.65 -7.90 -10.19
N LYS A 103 15.58 -7.12 -10.44
CA LYS A 103 15.51 -5.75 -9.94
C LYS A 103 15.41 -5.75 -8.41
N VAL A 104 16.23 -4.91 -7.76
CA VAL A 104 16.12 -4.65 -6.32
C VAL A 104 14.79 -3.97 -6.04
N VAL A 105 14.01 -4.52 -5.11
CA VAL A 105 12.68 -4.05 -4.70
C VAL A 105 12.67 -3.55 -3.26
N LEU A 106 13.56 -4.05 -2.43
CA LEU A 106 13.68 -3.66 -1.03
C LEU A 106 15.13 -3.38 -0.68
N GLU A 107 15.32 -2.36 0.12
CA GLU A 107 16.55 -2.07 0.84
C GLU A 107 16.18 -1.69 2.28
N ASP A 108 16.81 -2.31 3.26
CA ASP A 108 16.53 -2.06 4.66
C ASP A 108 17.56 -1.12 5.31
N THR A 109 17.30 -0.77 6.56
CA THR A 109 18.19 0.14 7.34
C THR A 109 19.59 -0.43 7.58
N THR A 110 19.83 -1.71 7.27
CA THR A 110 21.15 -2.36 7.31
C THR A 110 21.81 -2.42 5.94
N PHE A 111 21.27 -1.72 4.95
CA PHE A 111 21.72 -1.71 3.55
C PHE A 111 21.68 -3.07 2.86
N LYS A 112 20.93 -4.02 3.40
CA LYS A 112 20.66 -5.30 2.75
C LYS A 112 19.55 -5.14 1.75
N THR A 113 19.78 -5.66 0.54
CA THR A 113 18.82 -5.57 -0.55
C THR A 113 18.19 -6.91 -0.87
N LEU A 114 16.93 -6.88 -1.31
CA LEU A 114 16.25 -8.03 -1.91
C LEU A 114 15.77 -7.68 -3.32
N THR A 115 15.96 -8.64 -4.25
CA THR A 115 15.33 -8.59 -5.57
C THR A 115 13.91 -9.15 -5.52
N TYR A 116 13.11 -8.88 -6.54
CA TYR A 116 11.77 -9.47 -6.66
C TYR A 116 11.80 -11.00 -6.54
N GLN A 117 12.73 -11.65 -7.22
CA GLN A 117 12.89 -13.12 -7.17
C GLN A 117 13.17 -13.60 -5.75
N ARG A 118 14.13 -12.99 -5.05
CA ARG A 118 14.46 -13.37 -3.68
C ARG A 118 13.32 -13.13 -2.70
N LEU A 119 12.56 -12.03 -2.90
CA LEU A 119 11.37 -11.75 -2.10
C LEU A 119 10.32 -12.85 -2.29
N LEU A 120 10.02 -13.26 -3.53
CA LEU A 120 9.05 -14.33 -3.79
C LEU A 120 9.49 -15.67 -3.22
N VAL A 121 10.77 -16.05 -3.38
CA VAL A 121 11.31 -17.28 -2.77
C VAL A 121 11.15 -17.23 -1.25
N GLY A 122 11.50 -16.10 -0.62
CA GLY A 122 11.30 -15.92 0.82
C GLY A 122 9.82 -16.00 1.23
N THR A 123 8.94 -15.41 0.41
CA THR A 123 7.49 -15.48 0.59
C THR A 123 6.99 -16.93 0.60
N ASP A 124 7.37 -17.73 -0.40
CA ASP A 124 6.93 -19.13 -0.53
C ASP A 124 7.46 -20.02 0.59
N VAL A 125 8.76 -19.87 0.93
CA VAL A 125 9.37 -20.62 2.02
C VAL A 125 8.68 -20.33 3.34
N LEU A 126 8.41 -19.07 3.65
CA LEU A 126 7.72 -18.69 4.88
C LEU A 126 6.25 -19.13 4.85
N ALA A 127 5.55 -18.97 3.74
CA ALA A 127 4.15 -19.44 3.61
C ALA A 127 4.03 -20.95 3.92
N ALA A 128 4.96 -21.76 3.41
CA ALA A 128 5.01 -23.18 3.71
C ALA A 128 5.27 -23.48 5.22
N GLN A 129 5.97 -22.59 5.93
CA GLN A 129 6.16 -22.71 7.38
C GLN A 129 4.89 -22.33 8.15
N TRP A 130 4.19 -21.27 7.68
CA TRP A 130 2.93 -20.83 8.31
C TRP A 130 1.85 -21.90 8.20
N ALA A 131 1.74 -22.58 7.07
CA ALA A 131 0.80 -23.69 6.88
C ALA A 131 0.98 -24.83 7.91
N LYS A 132 2.18 -24.99 8.48
CA LYS A 132 2.49 -26.01 9.47
C LYS A 132 2.37 -25.53 10.92
N ARG A 133 2.49 -24.24 11.17
CA ARG A 133 2.66 -23.68 12.52
C ARG A 133 1.50 -22.82 12.99
N LEU A 134 0.78 -22.21 12.06
CA LEU A 134 -0.39 -21.39 12.40
C LEU A 134 -1.64 -22.26 12.41
N ASP A 135 -2.54 -21.94 13.32
CA ASP A 135 -3.85 -22.56 13.34
C ASP A 135 -4.59 -22.21 12.01
N PRO A 136 -5.08 -23.20 11.27
CA PRO A 136 -5.83 -22.98 10.03
C PRO A 136 -7.01 -22.01 10.19
N ASN A 137 -7.66 -22.03 11.35
CA ASN A 137 -8.83 -21.21 11.65
C ASN A 137 -8.47 -19.77 12.07
N THR A 138 -7.20 -19.48 12.32
CA THR A 138 -6.74 -18.11 12.65
C THR A 138 -6.70 -17.27 11.38
N GLU A 139 -7.56 -16.26 11.29
CA GLU A 139 -7.56 -15.29 10.19
C GLU A 139 -6.45 -14.24 10.37
N ARG A 140 -6.37 -13.64 11.57
CA ARG A 140 -5.47 -12.53 11.87
C ARG A 140 -4.26 -13.00 12.67
N VAL A 141 -3.07 -12.66 12.17
CA VAL A 141 -1.79 -13.04 12.79
C VAL A 141 -1.02 -11.79 13.14
N GLY A 142 -0.62 -11.65 14.39
CA GLY A 142 0.21 -10.55 14.85
C GLY A 142 1.61 -10.64 14.25
N VAL A 143 2.18 -9.50 13.87
CA VAL A 143 3.55 -9.41 13.38
C VAL A 143 4.29 -8.39 14.22
N LEU A 144 5.24 -8.86 15.01
CA LEU A 144 6.08 -8.06 15.89
C LEU A 144 7.54 -8.21 15.45
N LEU A 145 7.93 -7.44 14.44
CA LEU A 145 9.25 -7.47 13.81
C LEU A 145 9.77 -6.05 13.58
N PRO A 146 11.09 -5.85 13.51
CA PRO A 146 11.67 -4.58 13.13
C PRO A 146 11.48 -4.31 11.64
N ASN A 147 11.60 -3.03 11.23
CA ASN A 147 11.48 -2.59 9.84
C ASN A 147 12.72 -2.99 9.02
N VAL A 148 12.83 -4.27 8.72
CA VAL A 148 13.89 -4.87 7.89
C VAL A 148 13.26 -5.76 6.82
N ASN A 149 14.06 -6.25 5.88
CA ASN A 149 13.59 -7.07 4.76
C ASN A 149 12.77 -8.30 5.19
N SER A 150 13.07 -8.91 6.33
CA SER A 150 12.30 -10.04 6.87
C SER A 150 10.86 -9.67 7.25
N MET A 151 10.61 -8.44 7.68
CA MET A 151 9.25 -7.95 7.94
C MET A 151 8.41 -8.02 6.66
N VAL A 152 8.92 -7.48 5.55
CA VAL A 152 8.19 -7.47 4.27
C VAL A 152 7.99 -8.90 3.75
N ALA A 153 9.00 -9.77 3.85
CA ALA A 153 8.87 -11.18 3.47
C ALA A 153 7.81 -11.91 4.32
N THR A 154 7.71 -11.58 5.62
CA THR A 154 6.68 -12.12 6.51
C THR A 154 5.28 -11.63 6.10
N LEU A 155 5.11 -10.33 5.83
CA LEU A 155 3.82 -9.78 5.41
C LEU A 155 3.36 -10.40 4.09
N THR A 156 4.24 -10.47 3.08
CA THR A 156 3.91 -11.06 1.77
C THR A 156 3.56 -12.54 1.90
N SER A 157 4.26 -13.29 2.77
CA SER A 157 3.98 -14.71 3.00
C SER A 157 2.66 -14.96 3.72
N LEU A 158 2.26 -14.08 4.64
CA LEU A 158 0.95 -14.15 5.28
C LEU A 158 -0.17 -13.86 4.29
N TRP A 159 -0.03 -12.83 3.45
CA TRP A 159 -1.00 -12.56 2.37
C TRP A 159 -1.09 -13.71 1.37
N ALA A 160 0.04 -14.34 1.01
CA ALA A 160 0.05 -15.52 0.15
C ALA A 160 -0.65 -16.73 0.79
N SER A 161 -0.66 -16.78 2.12
CA SER A 161 -1.35 -17.81 2.92
C SER A 161 -2.79 -17.44 3.29
N SER A 162 -3.37 -16.38 2.68
CA SER A 162 -4.71 -15.88 2.98
C SER A 162 -4.91 -15.48 4.45
N LYS A 163 -3.83 -15.05 5.11
CA LYS A 163 -3.86 -14.51 6.48
C LYS A 163 -3.79 -12.99 6.46
N VAL A 164 -4.39 -12.36 7.47
CA VAL A 164 -4.37 -10.91 7.66
C VAL A 164 -3.30 -10.56 8.69
N PRO A 165 -2.17 -9.95 8.31
CA PRO A 165 -1.16 -9.53 9.26
C PRO A 165 -1.63 -8.32 10.07
N ALA A 166 -1.58 -8.42 11.40
CA ALA A 166 -1.78 -7.32 12.33
C ALA A 166 -0.41 -6.82 12.80
N ILE A 167 0.03 -5.68 12.28
CA ILE A 167 1.34 -5.12 12.61
C ILE A 167 1.29 -4.52 14.01
N LEU A 168 2.12 -5.02 14.91
CA LEU A 168 2.23 -4.55 16.28
C LEU A 168 3.37 -3.55 16.40
N ASN A 169 3.06 -2.36 16.89
CA ASN A 169 4.06 -1.30 17.08
C ASN A 169 4.72 -1.44 18.47
N TYR A 170 5.94 -1.96 18.49
CA TYR A 170 6.70 -2.15 19.73
C TYR A 170 7.07 -0.85 20.45
N THR A 171 7.01 0.31 19.77
CA THR A 171 7.30 1.60 20.39
C THR A 171 6.13 2.15 21.22
N SER A 172 4.93 1.57 21.08
CA SER A 172 3.73 2.00 21.82
C SER A 172 3.65 1.47 23.25
N GLY A 173 4.56 0.58 23.64
CA GLY A 173 4.59 -0.07 24.95
C GLY A 173 3.72 -1.33 25.03
N ALA A 174 4.01 -2.20 26.02
CA ALA A 174 3.38 -3.51 26.15
C ALA A 174 1.85 -3.44 26.33
N ALA A 175 1.37 -2.53 27.19
CA ALA A 175 -0.06 -2.38 27.44
C ALA A 175 -0.87 -2.01 26.19
N ALA A 176 -0.35 -1.08 25.36
CA ALA A 176 -1.01 -0.68 24.13
C ALA A 176 -0.96 -1.82 23.09
N MET A 177 0.15 -2.57 23.01
CA MET A 177 0.23 -3.74 22.12
C MET A 177 -0.78 -4.82 22.51
N LEU A 178 -0.90 -5.13 23.81
CA LEU A 178 -1.90 -6.08 24.30
C LEU A 178 -3.32 -5.65 23.92
N GLN A 179 -3.68 -4.42 24.18
CA GLN A 179 -4.98 -3.88 23.83
C GLN A 179 -5.25 -3.97 22.32
N CYS A 180 -4.24 -3.69 21.49
CA CYS A 180 -4.34 -3.86 20.03
C CYS A 180 -4.55 -5.33 19.62
N THR A 181 -3.86 -6.28 20.26
CA THR A 181 -4.03 -7.71 19.97
C THR A 181 -5.42 -8.21 20.35
N GLU A 182 -5.94 -7.79 21.49
CA GLU A 182 -7.31 -8.11 21.94
C GLU A 182 -8.36 -7.55 20.98
N LEU A 183 -8.29 -6.25 20.66
CA LEU A 183 -9.22 -5.59 19.73
C LEU A 183 -9.18 -6.21 18.32
N ALA A 184 -8.00 -6.60 17.86
CA ALA A 184 -7.83 -7.25 16.55
C ALA A 184 -8.18 -8.75 16.56
N GLY A 185 -8.44 -9.36 17.74
CA GLY A 185 -8.68 -10.79 17.88
C GLY A 185 -7.48 -11.65 17.50
N VAL A 186 -6.27 -11.14 17.72
CA VAL A 186 -5.02 -11.84 17.41
C VAL A 186 -4.75 -12.91 18.46
N LYS A 187 -4.56 -14.16 18.03
CA LYS A 187 -4.27 -15.29 18.91
C LYS A 187 -2.83 -15.81 18.79
N GLN A 188 -2.18 -15.48 17.69
CA GLN A 188 -0.81 -15.93 17.41
C GLN A 188 0.01 -14.74 16.90
N VAL A 189 1.26 -14.63 17.36
CA VAL A 189 2.18 -13.55 16.99
C VAL A 189 3.46 -14.11 16.42
N ILE A 190 3.87 -13.61 15.26
CA ILE A 190 5.16 -13.91 14.65
C ILE A 190 6.16 -12.85 15.10
N THR A 191 7.27 -13.33 15.68
CA THR A 191 8.40 -12.49 16.10
C THR A 191 9.71 -13.24 15.92
N SER A 192 10.85 -12.60 16.22
CA SER A 192 12.15 -13.26 16.24
C SER A 192 12.83 -13.09 17.60
N ARG A 193 13.50 -14.16 18.07
CA ARG A 193 14.25 -14.12 19.34
C ARG A 193 15.28 -13.00 19.36
N ALA A 194 16.07 -12.85 18.30
CA ALA A 194 17.06 -11.79 18.18
C ALA A 194 16.46 -10.39 18.25
N PHE A 195 15.23 -10.21 17.78
CA PHE A 195 14.54 -8.93 17.92
C PHE A 195 14.08 -8.69 19.36
N LEU A 196 13.50 -9.68 20.02
CA LEU A 196 13.03 -9.56 21.40
C LEU A 196 14.19 -9.22 22.35
N GLU A 197 15.32 -9.92 22.21
CA GLU A 197 16.54 -9.68 22.99
C GLU A 197 17.08 -8.26 22.75
N LYS A 198 17.18 -7.83 21.50
CA LYS A 198 17.68 -6.49 21.14
C LYS A 198 16.74 -5.37 21.60
N ALA A 199 15.44 -5.57 21.51
CA ALA A 199 14.43 -4.60 21.93
C ALA A 199 14.15 -4.62 23.43
N LYS A 200 14.75 -5.56 24.18
CA LYS A 200 14.51 -5.79 25.61
C LYS A 200 13.02 -5.91 25.96
N LEU A 201 12.29 -6.57 25.06
CA LEU A 201 10.86 -6.83 25.26
C LEU A 201 10.73 -8.13 26.05
N GLU A 202 10.33 -8.01 27.31
CA GLU A 202 9.85 -9.13 28.09
C GLU A 202 8.42 -9.43 27.63
N ILE A 203 8.29 -10.47 26.83
CA ILE A 203 6.99 -11.00 26.42
C ILE A 203 6.80 -12.27 27.20
N GLU A 204 5.97 -12.23 28.24
CA GLU A 204 5.41 -13.43 28.79
C GLU A 204 4.63 -14.15 27.67
N PRO A 205 4.73 -15.47 27.53
CA PRO A 205 4.00 -16.20 26.51
C PRO A 205 2.50 -15.94 26.69
N PHE A 206 1.86 -15.49 25.62
CA PHE A 206 0.41 -15.29 25.52
C PHE A 206 -0.31 -16.62 25.60
#